data_04ad08d0381c0f102ea06109b5c64475
#
_entry.id   04ad08d0381c0f102ea06109b5c64475
#
_cell.length_a   1.000
_cell.length_b   1.000
_cell.length_c   1.000
_cell.angle_alpha   90.00
_cell.angle_beta   90.00
_cell.angle_gamma   90.00
#
_symmetry.space_group_name_H-M   'P 1'
#
loop_
_entity.id
_entity.type
_entity.pdbx_description
1 polymer ?
#
loop_
_entity_poly.entity_id
_entity_poly.type
_entity_poly.pdbx_seq_one_letter_code
_entity_poly.pdbx_strand_id
1 'polypeptide(L)'
;MSRKVHMCLRIVEYTSIPLSLVIFLYVLSGYGMVSPIPSLIGFTYSTSAKIHTLPLLRYVTSLLIALHGYAGVVVLANRYLWRYKVVKDLVEVLGTIYALLIIMIATLSEVKLYP
;
A
#
# COMPACT_ATOMS: atom_id res chain seq x y z
N MET A 1 -25.88 -2.71 -4.79
CA MET A 1 -24.40 -2.79 -4.80
C MET A 1 -23.98 -4.19 -5.24
N SER A 2 -23.07 -4.31 -6.18
CA SER A 2 -22.60 -5.61 -6.63
C SER A 2 -21.79 -6.35 -5.55
N ARG A 3 -21.74 -7.68 -5.65
CA ARG A 3 -20.92 -8.51 -4.75
C ARG A 3 -19.45 -8.10 -4.77
N LYS A 4 -18.91 -7.77 -5.95
CA LYS A 4 -17.53 -7.29 -6.14
C LYS A 4 -17.27 -6.02 -5.34
N VAL A 5 -18.14 -5.03 -5.45
CA VAL A 5 -18.01 -3.74 -4.75
C VAL A 5 -18.09 -3.95 -3.23
N HIS A 6 -18.99 -4.82 -2.78
CA HIS A 6 -19.12 -5.14 -1.36
C HIS A 6 -17.85 -5.80 -0.79
N MET A 7 -17.27 -6.75 -1.53
CA MET A 7 -15.99 -7.37 -1.16
C MET A 7 -14.86 -6.35 -1.11
N CYS A 8 -14.76 -5.48 -2.11
CA CYS A 8 -13.74 -4.43 -2.14
C CYS A 8 -13.88 -3.46 -0.97
N LEU A 9 -15.11 -3.11 -0.61
CA LEU A 9 -15.37 -2.27 0.56
C LEU A 9 -14.84 -2.93 1.85
N ARG A 10 -15.08 -4.21 2.01
CA ARG A 10 -14.54 -4.98 3.16
C ARG A 10 -13.02 -5.00 3.16
N ILE A 11 -12.39 -5.18 2.00
CA ILE A 11 -10.93 -5.13 1.90
C ILE A 11 -10.41 -3.76 2.35
N VAL A 12 -11.02 -2.67 1.89
CA VAL A 12 -10.65 -1.32 2.30
C VAL A 12 -10.79 -1.16 3.83
N GLU A 13 -11.89 -1.61 4.39
CA GLU A 13 -12.12 -1.53 5.85
C GLU A 13 -11.04 -2.26 6.64
N TYR A 14 -10.76 -3.53 6.30
CA TYR A 14 -9.79 -4.35 7.03
C TYR A 14 -8.34 -3.95 6.81
N THR A 15 -8.00 -3.38 5.66
CA THR A 15 -6.62 -2.97 5.36
C THR A 15 -6.29 -1.55 5.81
N SER A 16 -7.28 -0.72 6.12
CA SER A 16 -7.06 0.69 6.47
C SER A 16 -6.20 0.87 7.71
N ILE A 17 -6.50 0.17 8.80
CA ILE A 17 -5.75 0.31 10.06
C ILE A 17 -4.34 -0.26 9.95
N PRO A 18 -4.13 -1.52 9.48
CA PRO A 18 -2.77 -2.03 9.29
C PRO A 18 -1.94 -1.16 8.35
N LEU A 19 -2.52 -0.70 7.24
CA LEU A 19 -1.83 0.16 6.28
C LEU A 19 -1.43 1.49 6.90
N SER A 20 -2.32 2.12 7.66
CA SER A 20 -2.02 3.38 8.36
C SER A 20 -0.86 3.22 9.34
N LEU A 21 -0.81 2.11 10.08
CA LEU A 21 0.27 1.83 11.03
C LEU A 21 1.61 1.65 10.33
N VAL A 22 1.67 0.87 9.24
CA VAL A 22 2.94 0.66 8.52
C VAL A 22 3.40 1.92 7.80
N ILE A 23 2.49 2.71 7.23
CA ILE A 23 2.83 4.01 6.63
C ILE A 23 3.39 4.95 7.68
N PHE A 24 2.79 5.00 8.87
CA PHE A 24 3.29 5.82 9.98
C PHE A 24 4.72 5.43 10.37
N LEU A 25 5.01 4.12 10.47
CA LEU A 25 6.36 3.61 10.71
C LEU A 25 7.34 4.03 9.61
N TYR A 26 6.92 3.99 8.35
CA TYR A 26 7.75 4.44 7.23
C TYR A 26 8.04 5.94 7.27
N VAL A 27 7.04 6.74 7.64
CA VAL A 27 7.24 8.19 7.79
C VAL A 27 8.23 8.47 8.92
N LEU A 28 8.03 7.86 10.09
CA LEU A 28 8.95 8.04 11.23
C LEU A 28 10.36 7.58 10.90
N SER A 29 10.52 6.39 10.33
CA SER A 29 11.82 5.85 9.98
C SER A 29 12.49 6.63 8.84
N GLY A 30 11.73 7.07 7.84
CA GLY A 30 12.25 7.91 6.78
C GLY A 30 12.80 9.23 7.31
N TYR A 31 12.02 9.94 8.12
CA TYR A 31 12.49 11.18 8.74
C TYR A 31 13.57 10.96 9.79
N GLY A 32 13.59 9.80 10.47
CA GLY A 32 14.64 9.44 11.41
C GLY A 32 16.03 9.31 10.79
N MET A 33 16.09 9.08 9.48
CA MET A 33 17.35 9.04 8.73
C MET A 33 17.85 10.42 8.28
N VAL A 34 17.00 11.43 8.25
CA VAL A 34 17.35 12.76 7.71
C VAL A 34 17.11 13.91 8.69
N SER A 35 16.48 13.65 9.82
CA SER A 35 16.11 14.68 10.81
C SER A 35 16.39 14.18 12.23
N PRO A 36 16.83 15.04 13.15
CA PRO A 36 17.04 14.67 14.55
C PRO A 36 15.74 14.56 15.35
N ILE A 37 14.61 15.07 14.84
CA ILE A 37 13.36 15.12 15.61
C ILE A 37 12.87 13.74 16.03
N PRO A 38 12.78 12.72 15.14
CA PRO A 38 12.33 11.40 15.56
C PRO A 38 13.26 10.70 16.55
N SER A 39 14.53 11.12 16.65
CA SER A 39 15.46 10.55 17.63
C SER A 39 15.05 10.86 19.07
N LEU A 40 14.26 11.90 19.30
CA LEU A 40 13.73 12.25 20.62
C LEU A 40 12.82 11.15 21.20
N ILE A 41 12.23 10.34 20.32
CA ILE A 41 11.36 9.22 20.71
C ILE A 41 11.97 7.85 20.34
N GLY A 42 13.29 7.80 20.16
CA GLY A 42 14.02 6.55 19.93
C GLY A 42 14.27 6.19 18.47
N PHE A 43 13.78 6.97 17.50
CA PHE A 43 14.04 6.74 16.08
C PHE A 43 15.34 7.41 15.66
N THR A 44 16.47 6.86 16.14
CA THR A 44 17.81 7.29 15.72
C THR A 44 18.06 6.87 14.27
N TYR A 45 19.11 7.37 13.64
CA TYR A 45 19.49 6.98 12.27
C TYR A 45 19.61 5.45 12.14
N SER A 46 20.32 4.80 13.05
CA SER A 46 20.54 3.35 13.01
C SER A 46 19.23 2.56 13.13
N THR A 47 18.39 2.90 14.12
CA THR A 47 17.08 2.25 14.31
C THR A 47 16.16 2.49 13.12
N SER A 48 16.11 3.71 12.63
CA SER A 48 15.29 4.10 11.48
C SER A 48 15.71 3.36 10.21
N ALA A 49 17.00 3.27 9.94
CA ALA A 49 17.52 2.55 8.79
C ALA A 49 17.15 1.06 8.85
N LYS A 50 17.27 0.43 10.02
CA LYS A 50 16.88 -0.97 10.21
C LYS A 50 15.40 -1.20 9.94
N ILE A 51 14.52 -0.34 10.46
CA ILE A 51 13.07 -0.44 10.25
C ILE A 51 12.72 -0.20 8.78
N HIS A 52 13.27 0.86 8.21
CA HIS A 52 12.96 1.27 6.85
C HIS A 52 13.36 0.24 5.79
N THR A 53 14.43 -0.51 6.05
CA THR A 53 14.96 -1.53 5.14
C THR A 53 14.57 -2.96 5.53
N LEU A 54 13.69 -3.14 6.52
CA LEU A 54 13.25 -4.47 6.96
C LEU A 54 12.46 -5.16 5.83
N PRO A 55 12.94 -6.33 5.32
CA PRO A 55 12.30 -6.98 4.16
C PRO A 55 10.84 -7.35 4.40
N LEU A 56 10.54 -7.92 5.56
CA LEU A 56 9.17 -8.32 5.91
C LEU A 56 8.21 -7.13 5.91
N LEU A 57 8.61 -6.03 6.55
CA LEU A 57 7.80 -4.81 6.63
C LEU A 57 7.59 -4.22 5.24
N ARG A 58 8.64 -4.18 4.44
CA ARG A 58 8.60 -3.66 3.06
C ARG A 58 7.66 -4.46 2.17
N TYR A 59 7.74 -5.79 2.25
CA TYR A 59 6.90 -6.68 1.44
C TYR A 59 5.43 -6.62 1.88
N VAL A 60 5.17 -6.71 3.18
CA VAL A 60 3.80 -6.60 3.73
C VAL A 60 3.17 -5.26 3.37
N THR A 61 3.92 -4.17 3.46
CA THR A 61 3.43 -2.84 3.07
C THR A 61 3.07 -2.79 1.59
N SER A 62 3.90 -3.37 0.73
CA SER A 62 3.63 -3.44 -0.71
C SER A 62 2.33 -4.20 -1.01
N LEU A 63 2.12 -5.33 -0.35
CA LEU A 63 0.88 -6.10 -0.50
C LEU A 63 -0.35 -5.33 0.00
N LEU A 64 -0.23 -4.65 1.13
CA LEU A 64 -1.32 -3.83 1.68
C LEU A 64 -1.66 -2.65 0.75
N ILE A 65 -0.65 -1.98 0.19
CA ILE A 65 -0.87 -0.90 -0.77
C ILE A 65 -1.57 -1.43 -2.02
N ALA A 66 -1.14 -2.57 -2.55
CA ALA A 66 -1.75 -3.16 -3.73
C ALA A 66 -3.23 -3.54 -3.49
N LEU A 67 -3.52 -4.22 -2.39
CA LEU A 67 -4.87 -4.63 -2.04
C LEU A 67 -5.78 -3.43 -1.73
N HIS A 68 -5.33 -2.55 -0.88
CA HIS A 68 -6.09 -1.36 -0.48
C HIS A 68 -6.32 -0.43 -1.67
N GLY A 69 -5.29 -0.19 -2.46
CA GLY A 69 -5.37 0.66 -3.64
C GLY A 69 -6.31 0.10 -4.70
N TYR A 70 -6.18 -1.18 -5.02
CA TYR A 70 -7.09 -1.84 -5.97
C TYR A 70 -8.54 -1.78 -5.51
N ALA A 71 -8.80 -2.22 -4.27
CA ALA A 71 -10.15 -2.25 -3.72
C ALA A 71 -10.74 -0.83 -3.64
N GLY A 72 -9.93 0.16 -3.24
CA GLY A 72 -10.34 1.56 -3.19
C GLY A 72 -10.71 2.10 -4.56
N VAL A 73 -9.93 1.80 -5.59
CA VAL A 73 -10.23 2.20 -6.98
C VAL A 73 -11.54 1.61 -7.45
N VAL A 74 -11.78 0.33 -7.19
CA VAL A 74 -13.06 -0.33 -7.57
C VAL A 74 -14.24 0.34 -6.88
N VAL A 75 -14.14 0.61 -5.58
CA VAL A 75 -15.22 1.28 -4.84
C VAL A 75 -15.48 2.68 -5.37
N LEU A 76 -14.43 3.47 -5.57
CA LEU A 76 -14.57 4.84 -6.07
C LEU A 76 -15.11 4.88 -7.51
N ALA A 77 -14.61 4.01 -8.38
CA ALA A 77 -15.08 3.93 -9.76
C ALA A 77 -16.58 3.59 -9.82
N ASN A 78 -17.02 2.63 -9.03
CA ASN A 78 -18.44 2.26 -8.98
C ASN A 78 -19.31 3.34 -8.32
N ARG A 79 -18.76 4.12 -7.39
CA ARG A 79 -19.49 5.19 -6.73
C ARG A 79 -19.67 6.44 -7.59
N TYR A 80 -18.60 6.87 -8.27
CA TYR A 80 -18.58 8.15 -8.98
C TYR A 80 -18.68 8.03 -10.49
N LEU A 81 -18.31 6.88 -11.08
CA LEU A 81 -18.27 6.67 -12.54
C LEU A 81 -19.34 5.69 -13.03
N TRP A 82 -20.33 5.38 -12.22
CA TRP A 82 -21.36 4.39 -12.58
C TRP A 82 -22.15 4.74 -13.85
N ARG A 83 -22.25 6.02 -14.17
CA ARG A 83 -22.92 6.50 -15.41
C ARG A 83 -22.06 6.33 -16.66
N TYR A 84 -20.75 6.23 -16.50
CA TYR A 84 -19.79 6.18 -17.60
C TYR A 84 -19.08 4.82 -17.61
N LYS A 85 -19.79 3.81 -18.09
CA LYS A 85 -19.33 2.42 -18.03
C LYS A 85 -17.92 2.23 -18.60
N VAL A 86 -17.63 2.82 -19.77
CA VAL A 86 -16.31 2.68 -20.41
C VAL A 86 -15.21 3.28 -19.55
N VAL A 87 -15.44 4.47 -18.99
CA VAL A 87 -14.47 5.13 -18.10
C VAL A 87 -14.29 4.34 -16.81
N LYS A 88 -15.38 3.85 -16.23
CA LYS A 88 -15.35 3.02 -15.03
C LYS A 88 -14.52 1.76 -15.25
N ASP A 89 -14.77 1.04 -16.32
CA ASP A 89 -14.06 -0.19 -16.66
C ASP A 89 -12.58 0.08 -16.93
N LEU A 90 -12.27 1.18 -17.61
CA LEU A 90 -10.87 1.60 -17.84
C LEU A 90 -10.15 1.90 -16.53
N VAL A 91 -10.78 2.62 -15.61
CA VAL A 91 -10.19 2.95 -14.29
C VAL A 91 -9.96 1.68 -13.47
N GLU A 92 -10.89 0.73 -13.49
CA GLU A 92 -10.71 -0.55 -12.80
C GLU A 92 -9.57 -1.38 -13.40
N VAL A 93 -9.44 -1.40 -14.73
CA VAL A 93 -8.32 -2.08 -15.41
C VAL A 93 -6.98 -1.44 -15.05
N LEU A 94 -6.91 -0.11 -15.03
CA LEU A 94 -5.69 0.61 -14.61
C LEU A 94 -5.34 0.32 -13.15
N GLY A 95 -6.33 0.24 -12.27
CA GLY A 95 -6.14 -0.15 -10.87
C GLY A 95 -5.62 -1.57 -10.72
N THR A 96 -6.11 -2.50 -11.55
CA THR A 96 -5.62 -3.89 -11.58
C THR A 96 -4.17 -3.95 -12.04
N ILE A 97 -3.81 -3.24 -13.11
CA ILE A 97 -2.43 -3.16 -13.62
C ILE A 97 -1.51 -2.57 -12.54
N TYR A 98 -1.91 -1.50 -11.90
CA TYR A 98 -1.17 -0.87 -10.81
C TYR A 98 -0.88 -1.85 -9.67
N ALA A 99 -1.90 -2.55 -9.19
CA ALA A 99 -1.74 -3.53 -8.11
C ALA A 99 -0.81 -4.69 -8.51
N LEU A 100 -0.97 -5.22 -9.71
CA LEU A 100 -0.13 -6.30 -10.23
C LEU A 100 1.33 -5.85 -10.40
N LEU A 101 1.56 -4.62 -10.86
CA LEU A 101 2.92 -4.07 -10.98
C LEU A 101 3.59 -3.93 -9.61
N ILE A 102 2.89 -3.44 -8.61
CA ILE A 102 3.45 -3.33 -7.25
C ILE A 102 3.83 -4.71 -6.71
N ILE A 103 2.93 -5.69 -6.81
CA ILE A 103 3.17 -7.06 -6.33
C ILE A 103 4.35 -7.68 -7.07
N MET A 104 4.41 -7.52 -8.40
CA MET A 104 5.49 -8.05 -9.22
C MET A 104 6.84 -7.45 -8.86
N ILE A 105 6.92 -6.12 -8.76
CA ILE A 105 8.14 -5.41 -8.40
C ILE A 105 8.59 -5.82 -7.00
N ALA A 106 7.70 -5.87 -6.04
CA ALA A 106 8.01 -6.26 -4.66
C ALA A 106 8.52 -7.71 -4.61
N THR A 107 7.83 -8.65 -5.24
CA THR A 107 8.21 -10.06 -5.23
C THR A 107 9.54 -10.30 -5.92
N LEU A 108 9.74 -9.75 -7.12
CA LEU A 108 10.99 -9.92 -7.86
C LEU A 108 12.17 -9.27 -7.13
N SER A 109 11.96 -8.11 -6.51
CA SER A 109 13.01 -7.42 -5.76
C SER A 109 13.43 -8.21 -4.52
N GLU A 110 12.49 -8.78 -3.78
CA GLU A 110 12.81 -9.57 -2.59
C GLU A 110 13.50 -10.90 -2.96
N VAL A 111 13.04 -11.57 -4.00
CA VAL A 111 13.66 -12.81 -4.48
C VAL A 111 15.08 -12.56 -4.97
N LYS A 112 15.34 -11.44 -5.64
CA LYS A 112 16.67 -11.09 -6.16
C LYS A 112 17.62 -10.68 -5.04
N LEU A 113 17.12 -9.97 -4.02
CA LEU A 113 17.95 -9.54 -2.88
C LEU A 113 18.34 -10.69 -1.95
N TYR A 114 17.52 -11.74 -1.89
CA TYR A 114 17.73 -12.90 -1.01
C TYR A 114 17.63 -14.18 -1.82
N PRO A 115 18.62 -14.44 -2.68
CA PRO A 115 18.61 -15.66 -3.51
C PRO A 115 18.74 -16.95 -2.68
#